data_defb32a342a2ec885e361449beb8ae00
#
_entry.id   defb32a342a2ec885e361449beb8ae00
#
_cell.length_a   1.000
_cell.length_b   1.000
_cell.length_c   1.000
_cell.angle_alpha   90.00
_cell.angle_beta   90.00
_cell.angle_gamma   90.00
#
_symmetry.space_group_name_H-M   'P 1'
#
loop_
_entity.id
_entity.type
_entity.pdbx_description
1 polymer ?
#
loop_
_entity_poly.entity_id
_entity_poly.type
_entity_poly.pdbx_seq_one_letter_code
_entity_poly.pdbx_strand_id
1 'polypeptide(L)'
;MNRREAKTALYEEFARMGKGLASPKRLELLDLLAQGERSVEVLAAEAGLALTSTSMHLQALKDAGLVATRRQGTFIRYRLAGDDIAALFAMLRQVAANHLAGTDRAAAHYLGEDRYDLSKTVERSELLKRVRAGEVVLLDVRPTLEYKAGHI
;
A
#
# COMPACT_ATOMS: atom_id res chain seq x y z
N MET A 1 -35.65 -7.45 -10.16
CA MET A 1 -34.66 -6.36 -10.31
C MET A 1 -34.51 -6.07 -11.79
N ASN A 2 -34.82 -4.85 -12.20
CA ASN A 2 -34.66 -4.46 -13.61
C ASN A 2 -33.17 -4.15 -13.92
N ARG A 3 -32.82 -4.00 -15.23
CA ARG A 3 -31.43 -3.77 -15.66
C ARG A 3 -30.80 -2.51 -15.05
N ARG A 4 -31.58 -1.47 -14.80
CA ARG A 4 -31.11 -0.21 -14.23
C ARG A 4 -30.81 -0.37 -12.74
N GLU A 5 -31.68 -1.05 -12.01
CA GLU A 5 -31.46 -1.38 -10.59
C GLU A 5 -30.21 -2.23 -10.40
N ALA A 6 -30.04 -3.27 -11.26
CA ALA A 6 -28.85 -4.11 -11.24
C ALA A 6 -27.56 -3.32 -11.48
N LYS A 7 -27.58 -2.38 -12.43
CA LYS A 7 -26.44 -1.49 -12.68
C LYS A 7 -26.13 -0.61 -11.46
N THR A 8 -27.16 0.01 -10.87
CA THR A 8 -26.98 0.84 -9.67
C THR A 8 -26.36 0.06 -8.54
N ALA A 9 -26.90 -1.14 -8.21
CA ALA A 9 -26.37 -1.99 -7.16
C ALA A 9 -24.88 -2.38 -7.41
N LEU A 10 -24.50 -2.68 -8.66
CA LEU A 10 -23.12 -2.97 -9.01
C LEU A 10 -22.18 -1.79 -8.71
N TYR A 11 -22.58 -0.57 -9.09
CA TYR A 11 -21.77 0.61 -8.83
C TYR A 11 -21.74 1.00 -7.35
N GLU A 12 -22.77 0.68 -6.58
CA GLU A 12 -22.76 0.84 -5.12
C GLU A 12 -21.69 -0.05 -4.46
N GLU A 13 -21.52 -1.29 -4.92
CA GLU A 13 -20.43 -2.18 -4.45
C GLU A 13 -19.05 -1.61 -4.79
N PHE A 14 -18.83 -1.08 -6.01
CA PHE A 14 -17.57 -0.42 -6.37
C PHE A 14 -17.34 0.83 -5.50
N ALA A 15 -18.38 1.63 -5.26
CA ALA A 15 -18.29 2.80 -4.42
C ALA A 15 -17.99 2.44 -2.95
N ARG A 16 -18.48 1.31 -2.45
CA ARG A 16 -18.16 0.82 -1.11
C ARG A 16 -16.66 0.57 -0.95
N MET A 17 -16.03 -0.09 -1.92
CA MET A 17 -14.57 -0.28 -1.94
C MET A 17 -13.83 1.06 -2.03
N GLY A 18 -14.25 1.96 -2.92
CA GLY A 18 -13.69 3.31 -3.05
C GLY A 18 -13.77 4.13 -1.75
N LYS A 19 -14.89 4.05 -1.02
CA LYS A 19 -15.04 4.67 0.30
C LYS A 19 -14.05 4.09 1.33
N GLY A 20 -13.72 2.80 1.22
CA GLY A 20 -12.68 2.16 2.02
C GLY A 20 -11.33 2.83 1.83
N LEU A 21 -10.98 3.23 0.62
CA LEU A 21 -9.71 3.89 0.28
C LEU A 21 -9.69 5.40 0.60
N ALA A 22 -10.84 6.04 0.75
CA ALA A 22 -10.95 7.50 0.92
C ALA A 22 -10.60 7.99 2.35
N SER A 23 -9.44 7.62 2.86
CA SER A 23 -8.92 8.09 4.17
C SER A 23 -7.41 7.92 4.23
N PRO A 24 -6.63 8.97 4.55
CA PRO A 24 -5.18 8.88 4.67
C PRO A 24 -4.74 7.78 5.66
N LYS A 25 -5.39 7.67 6.81
CA LYS A 25 -5.05 6.67 7.83
C LYS A 25 -5.37 5.24 7.39
N ARG A 26 -6.41 5.03 6.59
CA ARG A 26 -6.69 3.71 6.01
C ARG A 26 -5.68 3.32 4.94
N LEU A 27 -5.23 4.28 4.12
CA LEU A 27 -4.16 4.04 3.14
C LEU A 27 -2.84 3.69 3.83
N GLU A 28 -2.49 4.36 4.92
CA GLU A 28 -1.32 4.06 5.74
C GLU A 28 -1.39 2.63 6.34
N LEU A 29 -2.56 2.23 6.86
CA LEU A 29 -2.76 0.87 7.36
C LEU A 29 -2.67 -0.19 6.25
N LEU A 30 -3.14 0.10 5.04
CA LEU A 30 -2.97 -0.80 3.88
C LEU A 30 -1.50 -0.93 3.49
N ASP A 31 -0.73 0.16 3.52
CA ASP A 31 0.71 0.14 3.26
C ASP A 31 1.47 -0.74 4.26
N LEU A 32 1.15 -0.61 5.54
CA LEU A 32 1.70 -1.46 6.59
C LEU A 32 1.34 -2.94 6.38
N LEU A 33 0.09 -3.22 6.00
CA LEU A 33 -0.39 -4.59 5.73
C LEU A 33 0.16 -5.18 4.43
N ALA A 34 0.54 -4.36 3.47
CA ALA A 34 1.25 -4.82 2.26
C ALA A 34 2.63 -5.40 2.59
N GLN A 35 3.25 -4.96 3.68
CA GLN A 35 4.53 -5.49 4.18
C GLN A 35 4.38 -6.78 4.99
N GLY A 36 3.17 -7.17 5.39
CA GLY A 36 2.89 -8.42 6.09
C GLY A 36 1.76 -8.33 7.12
N GLU A 37 1.35 -9.48 7.62
CA GLU A 37 0.29 -9.57 8.63
C GLU A 37 0.71 -8.96 9.98
N ARG A 38 -0.18 -8.20 10.62
CA ARG A 38 0.04 -7.55 11.91
C ARG A 38 -1.18 -7.64 12.82
N SER A 39 -0.97 -7.55 14.13
CA SER A 39 -2.06 -7.35 15.09
C SER A 39 -2.50 -5.88 15.12
N VAL A 40 -3.67 -5.62 15.71
CA VAL A 40 -4.17 -4.25 15.84
C VAL A 40 -3.26 -3.37 16.70
N GLU A 41 -2.62 -3.93 17.72
CA GLU A 41 -1.68 -3.22 18.60
C GLU A 41 -0.44 -2.73 17.84
N VAL A 42 0.12 -3.61 17.00
CA VAL A 42 1.28 -3.28 16.16
C VAL A 42 0.90 -2.20 15.15
N LEU A 43 -0.24 -2.35 14.47
CA LEU A 43 -0.75 -1.35 13.51
C LEU A 43 -1.02 0.00 14.18
N ALA A 44 -1.57 0.00 15.40
CA ALA A 44 -1.82 1.23 16.16
C ALA A 44 -0.50 1.95 16.49
N ALA A 45 0.52 1.21 16.95
CA ALA A 45 1.82 1.76 17.28
C ALA A 45 2.54 2.32 16.03
N GLU A 46 2.57 1.55 14.93
CA GLU A 46 3.26 1.94 13.68
C GLU A 46 2.57 3.13 12.99
N ALA A 47 1.23 3.21 13.01
CA ALA A 47 0.47 4.32 12.42
C ALA A 47 0.32 5.54 13.36
N GLY A 48 0.83 5.47 14.59
CA GLY A 48 0.67 6.54 15.58
C GLY A 48 -0.78 6.83 15.92
N LEU A 49 -1.62 5.80 16.05
CA LEU A 49 -3.07 5.90 16.32
C LEU A 49 -3.43 5.29 17.66
N ALA A 50 -4.54 5.79 18.25
CA ALA A 50 -5.18 5.09 19.37
C ALA A 50 -5.74 3.74 18.91
N LEU A 51 -5.69 2.73 19.77
CA LEU A 51 -6.15 1.36 19.47
C LEU A 51 -7.62 1.31 18.98
N THR A 52 -8.48 2.11 19.60
CA THR A 52 -9.89 2.23 19.22
C THR A 52 -10.05 2.79 17.80
N SER A 53 -9.32 3.85 17.45
CA SER A 53 -9.34 4.44 16.11
C SER A 53 -8.81 3.47 15.07
N THR A 54 -7.73 2.75 15.37
CA THR A 54 -7.17 1.73 14.51
C THR A 54 -8.17 0.61 14.24
N SER A 55 -8.85 0.11 15.29
CA SER A 55 -9.89 -0.89 15.16
C SER A 55 -11.06 -0.42 14.28
N MET A 56 -11.49 0.84 14.42
CA MET A 56 -12.53 1.42 13.54
C MET A 56 -12.10 1.50 12.07
N HIS A 57 -10.87 1.93 11.82
CA HIS A 57 -10.32 1.98 10.46
C HIS A 57 -10.19 0.59 9.85
N LEU A 58 -9.69 -0.39 10.61
CA LEU A 58 -9.57 -1.78 10.16
C LEU A 58 -10.93 -2.42 9.90
N GLN A 59 -11.96 -2.12 10.72
CA GLN A 59 -13.32 -2.58 10.46
C GLN A 59 -13.86 -1.98 9.15
N ALA A 60 -13.68 -0.68 8.91
CA ALA A 60 -14.08 -0.03 7.66
C ALA A 60 -13.38 -0.63 6.43
N LEU A 61 -12.08 -0.95 6.55
CA LEU A 61 -11.34 -1.64 5.49
C LEU A 61 -11.86 -3.06 5.25
N LYS A 62 -12.21 -3.78 6.32
CA LYS A 62 -12.78 -5.13 6.25
C LYS A 62 -14.16 -5.12 5.60
N ASP A 63 -15.04 -4.18 5.96
CA ASP A 63 -16.37 -4.00 5.37
C ASP A 63 -16.30 -3.62 3.89
N ALA A 64 -15.23 -2.93 3.49
CA ALA A 64 -14.92 -2.62 2.10
C ALA A 64 -14.26 -3.79 1.33
N GLY A 65 -14.00 -4.94 1.97
CA GLY A 65 -13.36 -6.09 1.34
C GLY A 65 -11.84 -5.94 1.09
N LEU A 66 -11.19 -4.92 1.68
CA LEU A 66 -9.77 -4.62 1.46
C LEU A 66 -8.86 -5.38 2.43
N VAL A 67 -9.37 -5.74 3.60
CA VAL A 67 -8.63 -6.40 4.67
C VAL A 67 -9.37 -7.64 5.14
N ALA A 68 -8.63 -8.70 5.42
CA ALA A 68 -9.12 -9.92 6.04
C ALA A 68 -8.46 -10.14 7.40
N THR A 69 -9.10 -10.97 8.22
CA THR A 69 -8.56 -11.35 9.53
C THR A 69 -8.28 -12.85 9.56
N ARG A 70 -7.20 -13.22 10.26
CA ARG A 70 -6.88 -14.61 10.58
C ARG A 70 -6.68 -14.75 12.08
N ARG A 71 -7.27 -15.77 12.67
CA ARG A 71 -7.07 -16.09 14.10
C ARG A 71 -5.80 -16.94 14.25
N GLN A 72 -4.94 -16.53 15.18
CA GLN A 72 -3.73 -17.27 15.55
C GLN A 72 -3.71 -17.41 17.08
N GLY A 73 -4.22 -18.53 17.58
CA GLY A 73 -4.44 -18.72 19.01
C GLY A 73 -5.46 -17.72 19.58
N THR A 74 -5.05 -16.91 20.54
CA THR A 74 -5.85 -15.84 21.14
C THR A 74 -5.76 -14.52 20.34
N PHE A 75 -4.83 -14.40 19.39
CA PHE A 75 -4.59 -13.17 18.65
C PHE A 75 -5.35 -13.13 17.32
N ILE A 76 -5.78 -11.93 16.94
CA ILE A 76 -6.32 -11.63 15.62
C ILE A 76 -5.24 -10.93 14.81
N ARG A 77 -4.89 -11.52 13.68
CA ARG A 77 -3.99 -10.94 12.69
C ARG A 77 -4.79 -10.35 11.56
N TYR A 78 -4.42 -9.14 11.15
CA TYR A 78 -4.95 -8.46 9.97
C TYR A 78 -3.99 -8.65 8.81
N ARG A 79 -4.52 -8.81 7.61
CA ARG A 79 -3.77 -8.92 6.36
C ARG A 79 -4.57 -8.30 5.22
N LEU A 80 -3.94 -8.01 4.10
CA LEU A 80 -4.67 -7.68 2.87
C LEU A 80 -5.60 -8.86 2.50
N ALA A 81 -6.76 -8.55 1.92
CA ALA A 81 -7.73 -9.58 1.55
C ALA A 81 -7.21 -10.49 0.42
N GLY A 82 -6.34 -9.97 -0.45
CA GLY A 82 -5.69 -10.70 -1.54
C GLY A 82 -4.51 -9.91 -2.13
N ASP A 83 -3.75 -10.56 -3.01
CA ASP A 83 -2.61 -9.93 -3.70
C ASP A 83 -3.06 -8.85 -4.70
N ASP A 84 -4.29 -8.94 -5.20
CA ASP A 84 -4.96 -7.95 -6.03
C ASP A 84 -5.18 -6.63 -5.29
N ILE A 85 -5.37 -6.66 -3.98
CA ILE A 85 -5.46 -5.44 -3.14
C ILE A 85 -4.11 -4.74 -3.06
N ALA A 86 -3.01 -5.48 -2.95
CA ALA A 86 -1.67 -4.89 -3.00
C ALA A 86 -1.42 -4.23 -4.37
N ALA A 87 -1.81 -4.89 -5.45
CA ALA A 87 -1.70 -4.35 -6.81
C ALA A 87 -2.57 -3.09 -7.01
N LEU A 88 -3.80 -3.10 -6.52
CA LEU A 88 -4.70 -1.94 -6.55
C LEU A 88 -4.07 -0.74 -5.81
N PHE A 89 -3.51 -0.97 -4.63
CA PHE A 89 -2.89 0.09 -3.83
C PHE A 89 -1.62 0.63 -4.50
N ALA A 90 -0.79 -0.22 -5.10
CA ALA A 90 0.37 0.20 -5.88
C ALA A 90 -0.04 1.06 -7.10
N MET A 91 -1.09 0.64 -7.81
CA MET A 91 -1.65 1.40 -8.94
C MET A 91 -2.21 2.75 -8.50
N LEU A 92 -2.91 2.81 -7.36
CA LEU A 92 -3.43 4.06 -6.79
C LEU A 92 -2.28 5.05 -6.51
N ARG A 93 -1.19 4.59 -5.91
CA ARG A 93 0.01 5.42 -5.64
C ARG A 93 0.62 5.94 -6.93
N GLN A 94 0.77 5.08 -7.94
CA GLN A 94 1.31 5.46 -9.23
C GLN A 94 0.45 6.51 -9.95
N VAL A 95 -0.87 6.30 -9.98
CA VAL A 95 -1.81 7.25 -10.59
C VAL A 95 -1.79 8.58 -9.83
N ALA A 96 -1.75 8.56 -8.49
CA ALA A 96 -1.64 9.76 -7.69
C ALA A 96 -0.34 10.54 -8.00
N ALA A 97 0.80 9.85 -8.10
CA ALA A 97 2.08 10.45 -8.45
C ALA A 97 2.04 11.11 -9.85
N ASN A 98 1.39 10.48 -10.81
CA ASN A 98 1.33 10.99 -12.19
C ASN A 98 0.38 12.18 -12.36
N HIS A 99 -0.66 12.32 -11.51
CA HIS A 99 -1.74 13.27 -11.74
C HIS A 99 -1.93 14.32 -10.64
N LEU A 100 -1.32 14.14 -9.47
CA LEU A 100 -1.44 15.08 -8.34
C LEU A 100 -0.11 15.78 -8.07
N ALA A 101 0.00 17.04 -8.48
CA ALA A 101 1.23 17.84 -8.37
C ALA A 101 1.80 17.98 -6.94
N GLY A 102 1.01 17.69 -5.90
CA GLY A 102 1.45 17.70 -4.51
C GLY A 102 2.16 16.42 -4.06
N THR A 103 2.02 15.33 -4.82
CA THR A 103 2.52 14.01 -4.41
C THR A 103 4.04 13.98 -4.36
N ASP A 104 4.73 14.52 -5.37
CA ASP A 104 6.19 14.57 -5.41
C ASP A 104 6.76 15.42 -4.26
N ARG A 105 6.16 16.58 -4.01
CA ARG A 105 6.57 17.45 -2.89
C ARG A 105 6.36 16.76 -1.54
N ALA A 106 5.23 16.11 -1.34
CA ALA A 106 4.94 15.37 -0.11
C ALA A 106 5.89 14.17 0.07
N ALA A 107 6.19 13.44 -1.02
CA ALA A 107 7.14 12.33 -1.02
C ALA A 107 8.57 12.80 -0.73
N ALA A 108 9.04 13.88 -1.35
CA ALA A 108 10.34 14.47 -1.09
C ALA A 108 10.48 14.88 0.40
N HIS A 109 9.45 15.50 0.95
CA HIS A 109 9.45 15.91 2.36
C HIS A 109 9.43 14.71 3.33
N TYR A 110 8.68 13.66 3.00
CA TYR A 110 8.60 12.42 3.80
C TYR A 110 9.89 11.60 3.76
N LEU A 111 10.52 11.47 2.59
CA LEU A 111 11.73 10.67 2.39
C LEU A 111 13.02 11.44 2.75
N GLY A 112 12.94 12.76 2.91
CA GLY A 112 14.06 13.68 3.03
C GLY A 112 14.57 14.10 1.64
N GLU A 113 14.85 15.38 1.48
CA GLU A 113 15.27 15.98 0.19
C GLU A 113 16.49 15.26 -0.42
N ASP A 114 17.43 14.82 0.39
CA ASP A 114 18.62 14.08 -0.06
C ASP A 114 18.32 12.68 -0.66
N ARG A 115 17.18 12.08 -0.33
CA ARG A 115 16.80 10.75 -0.83
C ARG A 115 15.90 10.83 -2.07
N TYR A 116 15.32 12.00 -2.34
CA TYR A 116 14.41 12.22 -3.47
C TYR A 116 15.07 13.00 -4.61
N ASP A 117 16.37 13.12 -4.59
CA ASP A 117 17.12 13.77 -5.67
C ASP A 117 17.13 12.88 -6.91
N LEU A 118 16.19 13.12 -7.81
CA LEU A 118 16.09 12.42 -9.10
C LEU A 118 17.34 12.60 -9.98
N SER A 119 18.18 13.63 -9.70
CA SER A 119 19.47 13.78 -10.39
C SER A 119 20.46 12.67 -10.04
N LYS A 120 20.22 11.95 -8.94
CA LYS A 120 20.98 10.77 -8.51
C LYS A 120 20.41 9.45 -9.05
N THR A 121 19.35 9.48 -9.86
CA THR A 121 18.85 8.27 -10.51
C THR A 121 19.86 7.82 -11.56
N VAL A 122 20.26 6.55 -11.43
CA VAL A 122 21.16 5.92 -12.40
C VAL A 122 20.30 5.17 -13.42
N GLU A 123 20.55 5.42 -14.70
CA GLU A 123 19.91 4.66 -15.78
C GLU A 123 20.16 3.15 -15.60
N ARG A 124 19.14 2.33 -15.87
CA ARG A 124 19.20 0.87 -15.67
C ARG A 124 20.42 0.22 -16.34
N SER A 125 20.76 0.66 -17.53
CA SER A 125 21.91 0.18 -18.32
C SER A 125 23.24 0.49 -17.63
N GLU A 126 23.36 1.67 -17.06
CA GLU A 126 24.53 2.11 -16.31
C GLU A 126 24.64 1.40 -14.96
N LEU A 127 23.53 1.24 -14.25
CA LEU A 127 23.47 0.47 -13.00
C LEU A 127 23.97 -0.97 -13.22
N LEU A 128 23.48 -1.64 -14.26
CA LEU A 128 23.91 -3.01 -14.59
C LEU A 128 25.40 -3.11 -14.90
N LYS A 129 26.00 -2.10 -15.56
CA LYS A 129 27.43 -2.04 -15.79
C LYS A 129 28.21 -1.96 -14.48
N ARG A 130 27.82 -1.08 -13.58
CA ARG A 130 28.47 -0.88 -12.28
C ARG A 130 28.33 -2.10 -11.37
N VAL A 131 27.18 -2.77 -11.39
CA VAL A 131 26.99 -4.05 -10.67
C VAL A 131 27.95 -5.13 -11.20
N ARG A 132 28.06 -5.26 -12.54
CA ARG A 132 28.98 -6.23 -13.18
C ARG A 132 30.45 -5.91 -12.94
N ALA A 133 30.78 -4.63 -12.80
CA ALA A 133 32.13 -4.17 -12.47
C ALA A 133 32.46 -4.33 -10.97
N GLY A 134 31.48 -4.72 -10.12
CA GLY A 134 31.67 -4.83 -8.67
C GLY A 134 31.80 -3.48 -7.96
N GLU A 135 31.46 -2.38 -8.62
CA GLU A 135 31.54 -1.02 -8.08
C GLU A 135 30.41 -0.69 -7.12
N VAL A 136 29.26 -1.37 -7.25
CA VAL A 136 28.06 -1.19 -6.44
C VAL A 136 27.42 -2.52 -6.08
N VAL A 137 26.82 -2.60 -4.91
CA VAL A 137 26.01 -3.74 -4.44
C VAL A 137 24.54 -3.33 -4.54
N LEU A 138 23.75 -4.13 -5.27
CA LEU A 138 22.31 -3.94 -5.36
C LEU A 138 21.62 -4.67 -4.23
N LEU A 139 20.94 -3.92 -3.37
CA LEU A 139 20.10 -4.48 -2.31
C LEU A 139 18.64 -4.23 -2.66
N ASP A 140 17.88 -5.32 -2.85
CA ASP A 140 16.44 -5.23 -3.01
C ASP A 140 15.78 -5.23 -1.63
N VAL A 141 15.36 -4.04 -1.18
CA VAL A 141 14.70 -3.82 0.13
C VAL A 141 13.18 -3.83 0.02
N ARG A 142 12.64 -4.21 -1.14
CA ARG A 142 11.19 -4.30 -1.34
C ARG A 142 10.58 -5.43 -0.54
N PRO A 143 9.30 -5.29 -0.10
CA PRO A 143 8.57 -6.38 0.53
C PRO A 143 8.57 -7.65 -0.33
N THR A 144 8.52 -8.82 0.32
CA THR A 144 8.61 -10.13 -0.35
C THR A 144 7.60 -10.32 -1.48
N LEU A 145 6.42 -9.71 -1.39
CA LEU A 145 5.39 -9.78 -2.43
C LEU A 145 5.82 -9.02 -3.70
N GLU A 146 6.39 -7.84 -3.55
CA GLU A 146 6.90 -7.05 -4.68
C GLU A 146 8.13 -7.70 -5.31
N TYR A 147 9.01 -8.28 -4.49
CA TYR A 147 10.17 -9.03 -4.97
C TYR A 147 9.77 -10.25 -5.80
N LYS A 148 8.74 -10.99 -5.38
CA LYS A 148 8.22 -12.14 -6.12
C LYS A 148 7.51 -11.78 -7.42
N ALA A 149 6.94 -10.58 -7.51
CA ALA A 149 6.27 -10.10 -8.73
C ALA A 149 7.25 -9.73 -9.85
N GLY A 150 8.53 -9.52 -9.54
CA GLY A 150 9.63 -9.29 -10.47
C GLY A 150 10.80 -8.61 -9.78
N HIS A 151 11.99 -9.20 -9.90
CA HIS A 151 13.25 -8.65 -9.41
C HIS A 151 14.26 -8.52 -10.55
N ILE A 152 15.27 -7.70 -10.35
CA ILE A 152 16.35 -7.45 -11.33
C ILE A 152 17.35 -8.61 -11.30
#